data_9c1333c25247336d3b2ec2b7a5f58f22
#
_entry.id   9c1333c25247336d3b2ec2b7a5f58f22
#
_cell.length_a   1.000
_cell.length_b   1.000
_cell.length_c   1.000
_cell.angle_alpha   90.00
_cell.angle_beta   90.00
_cell.angle_gamma   90.00
#
_symmetry.space_group_name_H-M   'P 1'
#
loop_
_entity.id
_entity.type
_entity.pdbx_description
1 polymer ?
#
loop_
_entity_poly.entity_id
_entity_poly.type
_entity_poly.pdbx_seq_one_letter_code
_entity_poly.pdbx_strand_id
1 'polypeptide(L)'
;KIVYGIDDRPPFPIMVLAGLQHVLTLFGATTLVPLIFGPAMGMDTAQIGFFISCVYFAMGIATLIQTHPKLGSGLPIVQGSSFSFIPPIMTIIGTFKAAGPAVIMQNVGGALISGGIVLSILGYTRLVGYIRKIITPVVIGPTIMAIGFSLAPVAVQFNAANYWPISLLVVAGVFLFSLVLKNKIGRASCRERV
;
A
#
# COMPACT_ATOMS: atom_id res chain seq x y z
N LYS A 1 1.91 -24.12 12.80
CA LYS A 1 2.56 -25.07 11.87
C LYS A 1 2.39 -24.49 10.48
N ILE A 2 3.47 -24.12 9.82
CA ILE A 2 3.46 -23.70 8.41
C ILE A 2 3.07 -24.93 7.62
N VAL A 3 2.00 -24.85 6.83
CA VAL A 3 1.47 -26.00 6.08
C VAL A 3 2.28 -26.22 4.79
N TYR A 4 2.75 -25.12 4.16
CA TYR A 4 3.57 -25.14 2.96
C TYR A 4 4.80 -24.26 3.16
N GLY A 5 5.98 -24.74 2.81
CA GLY A 5 7.22 -23.97 2.76
C GLY A 5 7.29 -23.07 1.50
N ILE A 6 8.37 -22.29 1.38
CA ILE A 6 8.56 -21.34 0.26
C ILE A 6 8.72 -22.08 -1.08
N ASP A 7 9.34 -23.27 -1.05
CA ASP A 7 9.60 -24.08 -2.24
C ASP A 7 8.51 -25.11 -2.53
N ASP A 8 7.52 -25.24 -1.64
CA ASP A 8 6.42 -26.19 -1.79
C ASP A 8 5.43 -25.70 -2.85
N ARG A 9 4.90 -26.60 -3.63
CA ARG A 9 3.84 -26.36 -4.61
C ARG A 9 2.50 -26.86 -4.07
N PRO A 10 1.66 -25.98 -3.52
CA PRO A 10 0.32 -26.35 -3.08
C PRO A 10 -0.51 -26.90 -4.26
N PRO A 11 -1.52 -27.74 -4.01
CA PRO A 11 -2.49 -28.16 -5.03
C PRO A 11 -3.15 -26.95 -5.70
N PHE A 12 -3.42 -27.05 -7.01
CA PHE A 12 -3.97 -25.96 -7.82
C PHE A 12 -5.19 -25.25 -7.19
N PRO A 13 -6.19 -25.97 -6.62
CA PRO A 13 -7.33 -25.30 -5.98
C PRO A 13 -6.93 -24.39 -4.80
N ILE A 14 -5.95 -24.82 -4.01
CA ILE A 14 -5.44 -24.04 -2.87
C ILE A 14 -4.70 -22.78 -3.36
N MET A 15 -3.90 -22.91 -4.43
CA MET A 15 -3.22 -21.75 -5.04
C MET A 15 -4.21 -20.72 -5.56
N VAL A 16 -5.28 -21.15 -6.25
CA VAL A 16 -6.33 -20.26 -6.76
C VAL A 16 -7.06 -19.57 -5.61
N LEU A 17 -7.44 -20.32 -4.58
CA LEU A 17 -8.13 -19.77 -3.41
C LEU A 17 -7.25 -18.75 -2.66
N ALA A 18 -5.99 -19.07 -2.44
CA ALA A 18 -5.05 -18.16 -1.80
C ALA A 18 -4.79 -16.90 -2.65
N GLY A 19 -4.65 -17.05 -3.97
CA GLY A 19 -4.52 -15.93 -4.89
C GLY A 19 -5.74 -15.01 -4.87
N LEU A 20 -6.94 -15.58 -4.92
CA LEU A 20 -8.19 -14.82 -4.83
C LEU A 20 -8.31 -14.08 -3.49
N GLN A 21 -7.95 -14.73 -2.39
CA GLN A 21 -7.93 -14.10 -1.06
C GLN A 21 -6.98 -12.90 -1.03
N HIS A 22 -5.78 -13.01 -1.63
CA HIS A 22 -4.83 -11.90 -1.70
C HIS A 22 -5.39 -10.72 -2.52
N VAL A 23 -5.98 -11.00 -3.67
CA VAL A 23 -6.61 -9.97 -4.51
C VAL A 23 -7.72 -9.25 -3.75
N LEU A 24 -8.62 -9.98 -3.10
CA LEU A 24 -9.73 -9.41 -2.33
C LEU A 24 -9.23 -8.57 -1.14
N THR A 25 -8.19 -9.01 -0.46
CA THR A 25 -7.61 -8.27 0.68
C THR A 25 -6.98 -6.95 0.25
N LEU A 26 -6.31 -6.93 -0.91
CA LEU A 26 -5.64 -5.73 -1.42
C LEU A 26 -6.59 -4.79 -2.19
N PHE A 27 -7.74 -5.29 -2.63
CA PHE A 27 -8.67 -4.54 -3.47
C PHE A 27 -9.06 -3.20 -2.85
N GLY A 28 -9.52 -3.19 -1.61
CA GLY A 28 -9.94 -1.97 -0.92
C GLY A 28 -8.81 -0.96 -0.74
N ALA A 29 -7.66 -1.41 -0.26
CA ALA A 29 -6.51 -0.55 -0.01
C ALA A 29 -5.94 0.06 -1.30
N THR A 30 -5.86 -0.72 -2.37
CA THR A 30 -5.32 -0.25 -3.65
C THR A 30 -6.25 0.73 -4.34
N THR A 31 -7.57 0.47 -4.32
CA THR A 31 -8.59 1.35 -4.91
C THR A 31 -8.67 2.68 -4.18
N LEU A 32 -8.43 2.70 -2.87
CA LEU A 32 -8.54 3.92 -2.07
C LEU A 32 -7.56 5.01 -2.54
N VAL A 33 -6.36 4.66 -2.97
CA VAL A 33 -5.33 5.64 -3.40
C VAL A 33 -5.77 6.47 -4.61
N PRO A 34 -6.23 5.88 -5.74
CA PRO A 34 -6.82 6.65 -6.84
C PRO A 34 -8.08 7.43 -6.45
N LEU A 35 -8.91 6.90 -5.55
CA LEU A 35 -10.11 7.59 -5.06
C LEU A 35 -9.78 8.82 -4.22
N ILE A 36 -8.62 8.86 -3.56
CA ILE A 36 -8.13 10.03 -2.84
C ILE A 36 -7.54 11.05 -3.82
N PHE A 37 -6.69 10.60 -4.73
CA PHE A 37 -5.95 11.49 -5.62
C PHE A 37 -6.80 12.04 -6.77
N GLY A 38 -7.68 11.22 -7.35
CA GLY A 38 -8.49 11.62 -8.50
C GLY A 38 -9.27 12.93 -8.26
N PRO A 39 -10.14 12.99 -7.24
CA PRO A 39 -10.87 14.22 -6.92
C PRO A 39 -9.94 15.37 -6.51
N ALA A 40 -8.83 15.10 -5.82
CA ALA A 40 -7.86 16.11 -5.43
C ALA A 40 -7.17 16.76 -6.64
N MET A 41 -6.95 15.99 -7.71
CA MET A 41 -6.41 16.47 -9.00
C MET A 41 -7.47 17.11 -9.89
N GLY A 42 -8.77 17.02 -9.55
CA GLY A 42 -9.87 17.48 -10.39
C GLY A 42 -10.23 16.55 -11.54
N MET A 43 -9.97 15.25 -11.41
CA MET A 43 -10.35 14.24 -12.40
C MET A 43 -11.85 13.96 -12.37
N ASP A 44 -12.43 13.68 -13.52
CA ASP A 44 -13.79 13.17 -13.62
C ASP A 44 -13.90 11.68 -13.25
N THR A 45 -15.12 11.16 -13.12
CA THR A 45 -15.36 9.77 -12.72
C THR A 45 -14.78 8.77 -13.71
N ALA A 46 -14.79 9.05 -15.01
CA ALA A 46 -14.23 8.18 -16.03
C ALA A 46 -12.70 8.14 -15.94
N GLN A 47 -12.06 9.28 -15.73
CA GLN A 47 -10.62 9.39 -15.52
C GLN A 47 -10.16 8.65 -14.25
N ILE A 48 -10.93 8.75 -13.16
CA ILE A 48 -10.66 8.01 -11.92
C ILE A 48 -10.77 6.51 -12.17
N GLY A 49 -11.80 6.05 -12.90
CA GLY A 49 -11.95 4.64 -13.27
C GLY A 49 -10.78 4.12 -14.10
N PHE A 50 -10.31 4.90 -15.06
CA PHE A 50 -9.13 4.59 -15.86
C PHE A 50 -7.86 4.55 -15.00
N PHE A 51 -7.69 5.52 -14.09
CA PHE A 51 -6.56 5.56 -13.17
C PHE A 51 -6.51 4.32 -12.26
N ILE A 52 -7.66 3.89 -11.71
CA ILE A 52 -7.77 2.64 -10.94
C ILE A 52 -7.29 1.45 -11.78
N SER A 53 -7.74 1.34 -13.03
CA SER A 53 -7.35 0.26 -13.92
C SER A 53 -5.85 0.24 -14.21
N CYS A 54 -5.23 1.41 -14.43
CA CYS A 54 -3.79 1.55 -14.61
C CYS A 54 -3.01 1.10 -13.37
N VAL A 55 -3.47 1.45 -12.17
CA VAL A 55 -2.83 1.05 -10.92
C VAL A 55 -2.86 -0.47 -10.74
N TYR A 56 -4.01 -1.11 -11.00
CA TYR A 56 -4.12 -2.57 -10.91
C TYR A 56 -3.25 -3.28 -11.95
N PHE A 57 -3.21 -2.76 -13.18
CA PHE A 57 -2.36 -3.32 -14.23
C PHE A 57 -0.88 -3.24 -13.87
N ALA A 58 -0.43 -2.07 -13.42
CA ALA A 58 0.95 -1.88 -12.96
C ALA A 58 1.31 -2.77 -11.76
N MET A 59 0.38 -2.91 -10.80
CA MET A 59 0.51 -3.80 -9.65
C MET A 59 0.67 -5.26 -10.06
N GLY A 60 -0.12 -5.71 -11.03
CA GLY A 60 -0.04 -7.07 -11.58
C GLY A 60 1.34 -7.34 -12.18
N ILE A 61 1.83 -6.43 -13.04
CA ILE A 61 3.17 -6.54 -13.64
C ILE A 61 4.26 -6.53 -12.56
N ALA A 62 4.19 -5.59 -11.61
CA ALA A 62 5.17 -5.51 -10.52
C ALA A 62 5.19 -6.79 -9.67
N THR A 63 4.02 -7.38 -9.39
CA THR A 63 3.91 -8.65 -8.66
C THR A 63 4.52 -9.80 -9.45
N LEU A 64 4.29 -9.90 -10.77
CA LEU A 64 4.91 -10.92 -11.61
C LEU A 64 6.43 -10.80 -11.65
N ILE A 65 6.96 -9.58 -11.74
CA ILE A 65 8.41 -9.33 -11.69
C ILE A 65 8.96 -9.71 -10.30
N GLN A 66 8.28 -9.35 -9.23
CA GLN A 66 8.69 -9.62 -7.86
C GLN A 66 8.74 -11.11 -7.54
N THR A 67 7.77 -11.88 -8.03
CA THR A 67 7.69 -13.34 -7.79
C THR A 67 8.67 -14.13 -8.65
N HIS A 68 9.22 -13.53 -9.70
CA HIS A 68 10.15 -14.23 -10.59
C HIS A 68 11.53 -14.38 -9.92
N PRO A 69 12.07 -15.63 -9.80
CA PRO A 69 13.29 -15.88 -9.01
C PRO A 69 14.57 -15.22 -9.53
N LYS A 70 14.60 -14.82 -10.82
CA LYS A 70 15.77 -14.16 -11.44
C LYS A 70 15.64 -12.63 -11.49
N LEU A 71 14.42 -12.10 -11.51
CA LEU A 71 14.16 -10.66 -11.68
C LEU A 71 13.78 -9.99 -10.37
N GLY A 72 13.13 -10.73 -9.47
CA GLY A 72 12.70 -10.26 -8.17
C GLY A 72 13.27 -11.07 -7.02
N SER A 73 12.61 -11.02 -5.86
CA SER A 73 13.01 -11.78 -4.68
C SER A 73 12.66 -13.27 -4.73
N GLY A 74 11.83 -13.70 -5.70
CA GLY A 74 11.28 -15.05 -5.75
C GLY A 74 10.23 -15.38 -4.69
N LEU A 75 9.88 -14.40 -3.86
CA LEU A 75 8.87 -14.59 -2.81
C LEU A 75 7.46 -14.27 -3.34
N PRO A 76 6.43 -15.02 -2.94
CA PRO A 76 5.04 -14.78 -3.33
C PRO A 76 4.46 -13.57 -2.58
N ILE A 77 5.05 -12.39 -2.78
CA ILE A 77 4.62 -11.14 -2.17
C ILE A 77 3.93 -10.29 -3.23
N VAL A 78 2.65 -9.98 -2.99
CA VAL A 78 1.88 -9.11 -3.87
C VAL A 78 2.33 -7.66 -3.65
N GLN A 79 2.67 -6.98 -4.75
CA GLN A 79 3.00 -5.55 -4.72
C GLN A 79 1.72 -4.73 -4.70
N GLY A 80 1.69 -3.66 -3.90
CA GLY A 80 0.54 -2.77 -3.76
C GLY A 80 0.95 -1.33 -3.56
N SER A 81 -0.02 -0.42 -3.61
CA SER A 81 0.21 0.99 -3.31
C SER A 81 0.53 1.20 -1.83
N SER A 82 1.54 2.03 -1.55
CA SER A 82 1.91 2.37 -0.19
C SER A 82 1.27 3.69 0.24
N PHE A 83 0.57 3.68 1.36
CA PHE A 83 -0.02 4.87 1.96
C PHE A 83 1.02 5.92 2.40
N SER A 84 2.28 5.52 2.57
CA SER A 84 3.38 6.45 2.91
C SER A 84 3.62 7.51 1.83
N PHE A 85 3.22 7.25 0.58
CA PHE A 85 3.34 8.21 -0.51
C PHE A 85 2.19 9.22 -0.58
N ILE A 86 1.09 9.03 0.17
CA ILE A 86 -0.06 9.93 0.11
C ILE A 86 0.32 11.36 0.53
N PRO A 87 0.98 11.62 1.67
CA PRO A 87 1.31 12.98 2.06
C PRO A 87 2.20 13.72 1.04
N PRO A 88 3.33 13.18 0.56
CA PRO A 88 4.15 13.87 -0.42
C PRO A 88 3.46 14.08 -1.77
N ILE A 89 2.64 13.13 -2.24
CA ILE A 89 1.87 13.31 -3.48
C ILE A 89 0.80 14.38 -3.29
N MET A 90 0.11 14.43 -2.15
CA MET A 90 -0.86 15.50 -1.86
C MET A 90 -0.20 16.89 -1.84
N THR A 91 1.05 16.99 -1.39
CA THR A 91 1.82 18.25 -1.48
C THR A 91 2.06 18.65 -2.93
N ILE A 92 2.44 17.73 -3.81
CA ILE A 92 2.61 17.99 -5.24
C ILE A 92 1.28 18.44 -5.85
N ILE A 93 0.18 17.74 -5.56
CA ILE A 93 -1.15 18.09 -6.04
C ILE A 93 -1.53 19.52 -5.61
N GLY A 94 -1.30 19.86 -4.33
CA GLY A 94 -1.57 21.20 -3.81
C GLY A 94 -0.76 22.29 -4.52
N THR A 95 0.53 22.03 -4.81
CA THR A 95 1.43 22.99 -5.47
C THR A 95 1.03 23.24 -6.92
N PHE A 96 0.61 22.22 -7.65
CA PHE A 96 0.29 22.30 -9.08
C PHE A 96 -1.21 22.31 -9.39
N LYS A 97 -2.05 22.54 -8.38
CA LYS A 97 -3.52 22.46 -8.52
C LYS A 97 -4.08 23.33 -9.65
N ALA A 98 -3.52 24.52 -9.84
CA ALA A 98 -3.95 25.45 -10.88
C ALA A 98 -3.55 25.03 -12.30
N ALA A 99 -2.61 24.12 -12.45
CA ALA A 99 -2.05 23.71 -13.76
C ALA A 99 -2.85 22.55 -14.42
N GLY A 100 -3.81 21.96 -13.70
CA GLY A 100 -4.67 20.90 -14.21
C GLY A 100 -4.14 19.49 -14.00
N PRO A 101 -5.01 18.46 -14.17
CA PRO A 101 -4.72 17.06 -13.82
C PRO A 101 -3.52 16.49 -14.59
N ALA A 102 -3.36 16.84 -15.86
CA ALA A 102 -2.28 16.34 -16.71
C ALA A 102 -0.90 16.77 -16.21
N VAL A 103 -0.74 18.04 -15.84
CA VAL A 103 0.52 18.58 -15.31
C VAL A 103 0.84 17.98 -13.94
N ILE A 104 -0.18 17.84 -13.09
CA ILE A 104 -0.03 17.18 -11.79
C ILE A 104 0.49 15.75 -11.99
N MET A 105 -0.13 14.98 -12.88
CA MET A 105 0.25 13.60 -13.14
C MET A 105 1.67 13.47 -13.69
N GLN A 106 2.11 14.40 -14.55
CA GLN A 106 3.50 14.46 -15.05
C GLN A 106 4.50 14.71 -13.92
N ASN A 107 4.20 15.63 -13.01
CA ASN A 107 5.07 15.92 -11.87
C ASN A 107 5.12 14.76 -10.87
N VAL A 108 3.99 14.12 -10.60
CA VAL A 108 3.93 12.92 -9.76
C VAL A 108 4.72 11.78 -10.42
N GLY A 109 4.52 11.55 -11.72
CA GLY A 109 5.29 10.55 -12.48
C GLY A 109 6.79 10.82 -12.44
N GLY A 110 7.20 12.07 -12.66
CA GLY A 110 8.60 12.49 -12.56
C GLY A 110 9.21 12.26 -11.17
N ALA A 111 8.46 12.59 -10.11
CA ALA A 111 8.89 12.34 -8.74
C ALA A 111 9.03 10.84 -8.44
N LEU A 112 8.10 10.00 -8.93
CA LEU A 112 8.16 8.55 -8.74
C LEU A 112 9.34 7.93 -9.51
N ILE A 113 9.59 8.37 -10.74
CA ILE A 113 10.74 7.90 -11.54
C ILE A 113 12.05 8.29 -10.87
N SER A 114 12.21 9.55 -10.46
CA SER A 114 13.42 9.99 -9.77
C SER A 114 13.65 9.25 -8.45
N GLY A 115 12.62 9.05 -7.66
CA GLY A 115 12.66 8.23 -6.45
C GLY A 115 13.02 6.77 -6.74
N GLY A 116 12.49 6.18 -7.81
CA GLY A 116 12.81 4.83 -8.26
C GLY A 116 14.28 4.68 -8.66
N ILE A 117 14.85 5.67 -9.36
CA ILE A 117 16.28 5.70 -9.71
C ILE A 117 17.14 5.74 -8.46
N VAL A 118 16.84 6.63 -7.52
CA VAL A 118 17.57 6.73 -6.24
C VAL A 118 17.52 5.42 -5.47
N LEU A 119 16.33 4.79 -5.35
CA LEU A 119 16.18 3.49 -4.68
C LEU A 119 16.95 2.37 -5.40
N SER A 120 17.00 2.40 -6.73
CA SER A 120 17.76 1.41 -7.51
C SER A 120 19.26 1.55 -7.27
N ILE A 121 19.78 2.78 -7.22
CA ILE A 121 21.18 3.05 -6.90
C ILE A 121 21.52 2.60 -5.47
N LEU A 122 20.66 2.91 -4.49
CA LEU A 122 20.80 2.48 -3.11
C LEU A 122 20.77 0.94 -2.98
N GLY A 123 19.91 0.27 -3.76
CA GLY A 123 19.84 -1.18 -3.79
C GLY A 123 21.12 -1.81 -4.36
N TYR A 124 21.62 -1.27 -5.49
CA TYR A 124 22.81 -1.75 -6.16
C TYR A 124 24.07 -1.56 -5.31
N THR A 125 24.20 -0.44 -4.61
CA THR A 125 25.33 -0.14 -3.73
C THR A 125 25.33 -0.92 -2.41
N ARG A 126 24.32 -1.77 -2.17
CA ARG A 126 24.12 -2.52 -0.91
C ARG A 126 24.01 -1.65 0.33
N LEU A 127 23.84 -0.36 0.16
CA LEU A 127 23.72 0.61 1.27
C LEU A 127 22.49 0.32 2.13
N VAL A 128 21.47 -0.30 1.54
CA VAL A 128 20.28 -0.81 2.24
C VAL A 128 20.66 -1.75 3.39
N GLY A 129 21.72 -2.54 3.26
CA GLY A 129 22.22 -3.41 4.31
C GLY A 129 22.73 -2.64 5.55
N TYR A 130 23.33 -1.46 5.35
CA TYR A 130 23.73 -0.57 6.44
C TYR A 130 22.53 0.12 7.09
N ILE A 131 21.62 0.61 6.27
CA ILE A 131 20.37 1.25 6.73
C ILE A 131 19.56 0.28 7.59
N ARG A 132 19.48 -0.99 7.20
CA ARG A 132 18.77 -2.04 7.95
C ARG A 132 19.33 -2.23 9.38
N LYS A 133 20.63 -1.99 9.60
CA LYS A 133 21.23 -2.08 10.94
C LYS A 133 20.78 -0.93 11.85
N ILE A 134 20.43 0.22 11.25
CA ILE A 134 19.98 1.41 11.97
C ILE A 134 18.48 1.35 12.24
N ILE A 135 17.71 0.72 11.34
CA ILE A 135 16.25 0.52 11.49
C ILE A 135 15.99 -0.60 12.50
N THR A 136 16.01 -0.21 13.76
CA THR A 136 15.62 -1.09 14.87
C THR A 136 14.11 -1.09 15.06
N PRO A 137 13.53 -2.12 15.73
CA PRO A 137 12.08 -2.14 16.05
C PRO A 137 11.60 -0.88 16.79
N VAL A 138 12.50 -0.21 17.51
CA VAL A 138 12.22 1.06 18.22
C VAL A 138 11.93 2.21 17.25
N VAL A 139 12.53 2.20 16.06
CA VAL A 139 12.28 3.21 15.01
C VAL A 139 11.02 2.89 14.22
N ILE A 140 10.74 1.61 13.98
CA ILE A 140 9.61 1.17 13.16
C ILE A 140 8.26 1.58 13.81
N GLY A 141 8.11 1.41 15.12
CA GLY A 141 6.89 1.75 15.85
C GLY A 141 6.48 3.23 15.67
N PRO A 142 7.32 4.18 16.07
CA PRO A 142 7.05 5.61 15.89
C PRO A 142 6.84 6.01 14.44
N THR A 143 7.55 5.38 13.48
CA THR A 143 7.39 5.68 12.05
C THR A 143 5.98 5.30 11.56
N ILE A 144 5.48 4.13 11.94
CA ILE A 144 4.11 3.70 11.59
C ILE A 144 3.08 4.63 12.22
N MET A 145 3.29 5.05 13.46
CA MET A 145 2.41 6.01 14.13
C MET A 145 2.42 7.38 13.42
N ALA A 146 3.59 7.87 13.02
CA ALA A 146 3.72 9.13 12.29
C ALA A 146 2.99 9.07 10.93
N ILE A 147 3.08 7.96 10.20
CA ILE A 147 2.32 7.74 8.96
C ILE A 147 0.81 7.78 9.25
N GLY A 148 0.36 7.11 10.30
CA GLY A 148 -1.05 7.11 10.72
C GLY A 148 -1.55 8.53 11.02
N PHE A 149 -0.80 9.32 11.77
CA PHE A 149 -1.14 10.72 12.06
C PHE A 149 -1.13 11.60 10.80
N SER A 150 -0.20 11.39 9.88
CA SER A 150 -0.16 12.13 8.61
C SER A 150 -1.36 11.83 7.72
N LEU A 151 -1.98 10.66 7.84
CA LEU A 151 -3.18 10.27 7.10
C LEU A 151 -4.49 10.69 7.78
N ALA A 152 -4.46 11.06 9.06
CA ALA A 152 -5.65 11.44 9.80
C ALA A 152 -6.44 12.60 9.15
N PRO A 153 -5.82 13.69 8.66
CA PRO A 153 -6.54 14.76 7.95
C PRO A 153 -7.26 14.26 6.70
N VAL A 154 -6.62 13.36 5.95
CA VAL A 154 -7.21 12.75 4.74
C VAL A 154 -8.43 11.91 5.11
N ALA A 155 -8.32 11.08 6.15
CA ALA A 155 -9.44 10.27 6.64
C ALA A 155 -10.62 11.13 7.11
N VAL A 156 -10.34 12.25 7.81
CA VAL A 156 -11.37 13.18 8.25
C VAL A 156 -12.06 13.85 7.07
N GLN A 157 -11.32 14.33 6.07
CA GLN A 157 -11.90 14.99 4.90
C GLN A 157 -12.79 14.05 4.07
N PHE A 158 -12.39 12.80 3.89
CA PHE A 158 -13.12 11.86 3.03
C PHE A 158 -14.27 11.14 3.74
N ASN A 159 -14.10 10.72 4.99
CA ASN A 159 -15.09 9.92 5.70
C ASN A 159 -16.01 10.75 6.59
N ALA A 160 -15.47 11.75 7.25
CA ALA A 160 -16.22 12.53 8.23
C ALA A 160 -17.12 13.59 7.60
N ALA A 161 -16.78 14.09 6.41
CA ALA A 161 -17.56 15.12 5.73
C ALA A 161 -18.96 14.64 5.30
N ASN A 162 -19.15 13.33 5.07
CA ASN A 162 -20.39 12.78 4.57
C ASN A 162 -21.22 11.98 5.59
N TYR A 163 -20.57 11.18 6.48
CA TYR A 163 -21.32 10.32 7.41
C TYR A 163 -20.52 9.98 8.69
N TRP A 164 -20.45 10.92 9.62
CA TRP A 164 -19.80 10.76 10.93
C TRP A 164 -20.21 9.50 11.72
N PRO A 165 -21.53 9.14 11.81
CA PRO A 165 -21.93 7.98 12.60
C PRO A 165 -21.36 6.65 12.06
N ILE A 166 -21.34 6.47 10.74
CA ILE A 166 -20.80 5.26 10.11
C ILE A 166 -19.30 5.17 10.34
N SER A 167 -18.57 6.28 10.19
CA SER A 167 -17.12 6.32 10.42
C SER A 167 -16.76 5.94 11.87
N LEU A 168 -17.51 6.49 12.85
CA LEU A 168 -17.34 6.13 14.27
C LEU A 168 -17.66 4.66 14.54
N LEU A 169 -18.71 4.13 13.93
CA LEU A 169 -19.11 2.73 14.08
C LEU A 169 -18.02 1.78 13.50
N VAL A 170 -17.45 2.13 12.34
CA VAL A 170 -16.35 1.36 11.74
C VAL A 170 -15.12 1.40 12.62
N VAL A 171 -14.70 2.59 13.11
CA VAL A 171 -13.55 2.73 14.01
C VAL A 171 -13.78 1.94 15.30
N ALA A 172 -14.95 2.07 15.93
CA ALA A 172 -15.31 1.30 17.13
C ALA A 172 -15.30 -0.21 16.85
N GLY A 173 -15.81 -0.65 15.69
CA GLY A 173 -15.76 -2.03 15.25
C GLY A 173 -14.34 -2.54 15.12
N VAL A 174 -13.46 -1.82 14.43
CA VAL A 174 -12.04 -2.17 14.29
C VAL A 174 -11.36 -2.29 15.65
N PHE A 175 -11.60 -1.33 16.56
CA PHE A 175 -11.08 -1.38 17.93
C PHE A 175 -11.58 -2.61 18.70
N LEU A 176 -12.90 -2.84 18.66
CA LEU A 176 -13.52 -3.98 19.35
C LEU A 176 -12.95 -5.31 18.81
N PHE A 177 -12.93 -5.48 17.48
CA PHE A 177 -12.35 -6.67 16.86
C PHE A 177 -10.86 -6.83 17.19
N SER A 178 -10.09 -5.76 17.18
CA SER A 178 -8.67 -5.78 17.52
C SER A 178 -8.42 -6.18 18.97
N LEU A 179 -9.25 -5.71 19.90
CA LEU A 179 -9.12 -6.01 21.33
C LEU A 179 -9.64 -7.42 21.69
N VAL A 180 -10.82 -7.80 21.14
CA VAL A 180 -11.49 -9.06 21.48
C VAL A 180 -10.87 -10.27 20.76
N LEU A 181 -10.48 -10.10 19.50
CA LEU A 181 -9.89 -11.17 18.69
C LEU A 181 -8.37 -11.29 18.82
N LYS A 182 -7.73 -10.44 19.64
CA LYS A 182 -6.28 -10.45 19.90
C LYS A 182 -5.72 -11.84 20.21
N ASN A 183 -6.51 -12.73 20.76
CA ASN A 183 -6.11 -14.09 21.11
C ASN A 183 -6.21 -15.13 19.97
N LYS A 184 -6.96 -14.87 18.91
CA LYS A 184 -7.16 -15.84 17.81
C LYS A 184 -6.53 -15.41 16.48
N ILE A 185 -6.65 -14.15 16.11
CA ILE A 185 -6.14 -13.63 14.81
C ILE A 185 -4.70 -13.11 14.94
N GLY A 186 -4.35 -12.45 16.04
CA GLY A 186 -2.99 -11.96 16.30
C GLY A 186 -1.93 -13.07 16.42
N ARG A 187 -2.32 -14.30 16.77
CA ARG A 187 -1.41 -15.44 16.79
C ARG A 187 -1.05 -15.97 15.41
N ALA A 188 -1.89 -15.78 14.41
CA ALA A 188 -1.57 -16.18 13.04
C ALA A 188 -0.56 -15.20 12.41
N SER A 189 -0.72 -13.90 12.66
CA SER A 189 0.14 -12.83 12.13
C SER A 189 1.48 -12.68 12.88
N CYS A 190 1.54 -12.96 14.18
CA CYS A 190 2.75 -12.84 14.99
C CYS A 190 3.59 -14.13 15.07
N ARG A 191 3.16 -15.26 14.48
CA ARG A 191 3.89 -16.52 14.51
C ARG A 191 4.87 -16.70 13.37
N GLU A 192 5.00 -15.72 12.50
CA GLU A 192 6.03 -15.65 11.45
C GLU A 192 7.33 -14.99 11.92
N ARG A 193 7.56 -14.93 13.23
CA ARG A 193 8.88 -14.60 13.75
C ARG A 193 9.55 -15.89 14.25
N VAL A 194 10.44 -16.36 13.52
CA VAL A 194 11.70 -17.13 13.70
C VAL A 194 11.89 -18.06 12.52
#